data_c611190e7386d9b0421c5a0e3125b0e6
#
_entry.id   c611190e7386d9b0421c5a0e3125b0e6
#
_cell.length_a   1.000
_cell.length_b   1.000
_cell.length_c   1.000
_cell.angle_alpha   90.00
_cell.angle_beta   90.00
_cell.angle_gamma   90.00
#
_symmetry.space_group_name_H-M   'P 1'
#
loop_
_entity.id
_entity.type
_entity.pdbx_description
1 polymer ?
#
loop_
_entity_poly.entity_id
_entity_poly.type
_entity_poly.pdbx_seq_one_letter_code
_entity_poly.pdbx_strand_id
1 'polypeptide(L)'
;MQAKIAVAALALALAISAVTDVRERRILNAVTYPALLIAAVCAITLGGLPLLAESALGALVCATPLSLAMWRGWMGAGDVKLMAVAGLVSATAAGWTFSIIVLLDVAVAGGAQAALWLLAAKARRRQRPKSVPYGVAIAIGTAWAFLTGAPLF
;
A
#
# COMPACT_ATOMS: atom_id res chain seq x y z
N MET A 1 9.54 -17.90 -9.03
CA MET A 1 10.67 -17.00 -8.74
C MET A 1 10.25 -15.53 -8.92
N GLN A 2 9.66 -15.14 -10.04
CA GLN A 2 9.27 -13.75 -10.33
C GLN A 2 8.24 -13.16 -9.33
N ALA A 3 7.21 -13.92 -8.93
CA ALA A 3 6.25 -13.44 -7.93
C ALA A 3 6.93 -13.12 -6.58
N LYS A 4 7.90 -13.94 -6.16
CA LYS A 4 8.68 -13.67 -4.95
C LYS A 4 9.52 -12.40 -5.07
N ILE A 5 10.05 -12.09 -6.27
CA ILE A 5 10.78 -10.84 -6.53
C ILE A 5 9.83 -9.64 -6.41
N ALA A 6 8.63 -9.72 -6.99
CA ALA A 6 7.64 -8.65 -6.86
C ALA A 6 7.23 -8.39 -5.40
N VAL A 7 6.97 -9.47 -4.64
CA VAL A 7 6.64 -9.37 -3.21
C VAL A 7 7.81 -8.82 -2.39
N ALA A 8 9.05 -9.23 -2.68
CA ALA A 8 10.23 -8.69 -2.00
C ALA A 8 10.45 -7.20 -2.30
N ALA A 9 10.25 -6.78 -3.55
CA ALA A 9 10.31 -5.38 -3.94
C ALA A 9 9.22 -4.55 -3.25
N LEU A 10 7.99 -5.09 -3.15
CA LEU A 10 6.92 -4.48 -2.39
C LEU A 10 7.28 -4.35 -0.90
N ALA A 11 7.75 -5.41 -0.27
CA ALA A 11 8.13 -5.40 1.15
C ALA A 11 9.20 -4.34 1.44
N LEU A 12 10.22 -4.24 0.57
CA LEU A 12 11.25 -3.21 0.68
C LEU A 12 10.67 -1.80 0.50
N ALA A 13 9.81 -1.61 -0.51
CA ALA A 13 9.16 -0.32 -0.75
C ALA A 13 8.28 0.09 0.44
N LEU A 14 7.52 -0.84 1.02
CA LEU A 14 6.70 -0.59 2.21
C LEU A 14 7.55 -0.22 3.43
N ALA A 15 8.64 -0.96 3.68
CA ALA A 15 9.53 -0.69 4.80
C ALA A 15 10.18 0.70 4.69
N ILE A 16 10.75 1.03 3.54
CA ILE A 16 11.37 2.34 3.31
C ILE A 16 10.32 3.45 3.41
N SER A 17 9.14 3.26 2.77
CA SER A 17 8.07 4.25 2.79
C SER A 17 7.51 4.49 4.21
N ALA A 18 7.36 3.44 5.02
CA ALA A 18 6.93 3.58 6.41
C ALA A 18 7.95 4.39 7.24
N VAL A 19 9.24 4.13 7.06
CA VAL A 19 10.31 4.86 7.77
C VAL A 19 10.36 6.33 7.34
N THR A 20 10.30 6.60 6.03
CA THR A 20 10.35 7.98 5.51
C THR A 20 9.09 8.76 5.85
N ASP A 21 7.92 8.09 5.87
CA ASP A 21 6.66 8.73 6.26
C ASP A 21 6.65 9.12 7.74
N VAL A 22 7.21 8.30 8.63
CA VAL A 22 7.35 8.63 10.05
C VAL A 22 8.36 9.76 10.28
N ARG A 23 9.49 9.77 9.56
CA ARG A 23 10.58 10.72 9.76
C ARG A 23 10.34 12.06 9.06
N GLU A 24 9.92 11.99 7.79
CA GLU A 24 9.86 13.14 6.89
C GLU A 24 8.44 13.49 6.45
N ARG A 25 7.46 12.64 6.80
CA ARG A 25 6.06 12.75 6.31
C ARG A 25 5.97 12.80 4.79
N ARG A 26 6.82 12.02 4.13
CA ARG A 26 6.92 11.94 2.68
C ARG A 26 7.18 10.51 2.24
N ILE A 27 6.43 10.06 1.25
CA ILE A 27 6.72 8.83 0.52
C ILE A 27 7.49 9.21 -0.74
N LEU A 28 8.68 8.63 -0.89
CA LEU A 28 9.62 8.99 -1.95
C LEU A 28 9.21 8.37 -3.29
N ASN A 29 9.12 9.19 -4.31
CA ASN A 29 8.90 8.73 -5.68
C ASN A 29 10.03 7.79 -6.15
N ALA A 30 11.26 8.01 -5.66
CA ALA A 30 12.41 7.14 -5.93
C ALA A 30 12.24 5.70 -5.42
N VAL A 31 11.28 5.45 -4.54
CA VAL A 31 10.95 4.11 -4.03
C VAL A 31 9.73 3.55 -4.76
N THR A 32 8.68 4.35 -4.92
CA THR A 32 7.40 3.87 -5.48
C THR A 32 7.48 3.58 -6.97
N TYR A 33 8.17 4.41 -7.78
CA TYR A 33 8.27 4.17 -9.22
C TYR A 33 9.10 2.93 -9.59
N PRO A 34 10.30 2.69 -9.02
CA PRO A 34 11.02 1.44 -9.27
C PRO A 34 10.24 0.21 -8.83
N ALA A 35 9.56 0.26 -7.66
CA ALA A 35 8.74 -0.84 -7.20
C ALA A 35 7.57 -1.14 -8.15
N LEU A 36 6.91 -0.09 -8.68
CA LEU A 36 5.85 -0.24 -9.68
C LEU A 36 6.37 -0.87 -10.98
N LEU A 37 7.54 -0.41 -11.44
CA LEU A 37 8.18 -0.95 -12.65
C LEU A 37 8.55 -2.42 -12.49
N ILE A 38 9.20 -2.77 -11.37
CA ILE A 38 9.57 -4.16 -11.07
C ILE A 38 8.32 -5.04 -11.04
N ALA A 39 7.26 -4.60 -10.38
CA ALA A 39 6.00 -5.34 -10.28
C ALA A 39 5.35 -5.53 -11.67
N ALA A 40 5.33 -4.51 -12.53
CA ALA A 40 4.80 -4.59 -13.89
C ALA A 40 5.62 -5.55 -14.76
N VAL A 41 6.95 -5.48 -14.70
CA VAL A 41 7.84 -6.42 -15.41
C VAL A 41 7.62 -7.86 -14.93
N CYS A 42 7.47 -8.07 -13.61
CA CYS A 42 7.16 -9.40 -13.07
C CYS A 42 5.80 -9.90 -13.56
N ALA A 43 4.77 -9.08 -13.63
CA ALA A 43 3.47 -9.46 -14.15
C ALA A 43 3.56 -9.88 -15.64
N ILE A 44 4.26 -9.09 -16.46
CA ILE A 44 4.46 -9.42 -17.88
C ILE A 44 5.25 -10.74 -18.05
N THR A 45 6.28 -10.95 -17.28
CA THR A 45 7.13 -12.16 -17.39
C THR A 45 6.46 -13.43 -16.87
N LEU A 46 5.49 -13.29 -15.96
CA LEU A 46 4.72 -14.42 -15.40
C LEU A 46 3.54 -14.83 -16.26
N GLY A 47 2.78 -13.90 -16.81
CA GLY A 47 1.54 -14.19 -17.51
C GLY A 47 1.23 -13.26 -18.70
N GLY A 48 2.23 -12.50 -19.16
CA GLY A 48 2.08 -11.62 -20.31
C GLY A 48 1.14 -10.44 -20.06
N LEU A 49 0.60 -9.90 -21.16
CA LEU A 49 -0.33 -8.76 -21.11
C LEU A 49 -1.64 -9.06 -20.33
N PRO A 50 -2.23 -10.27 -20.39
CA PRO A 50 -3.42 -10.57 -19.58
C PRO A 50 -3.17 -10.40 -18.07
N LEU A 51 -2.07 -10.93 -17.54
CA LEU A 51 -1.76 -10.80 -16.13
C LEU A 51 -1.39 -9.35 -15.76
N LEU A 52 -0.73 -8.63 -16.65
CA LEU A 52 -0.47 -7.20 -16.44
C LEU A 52 -1.78 -6.41 -16.35
N ALA A 53 -2.76 -6.70 -17.23
CA ALA A 53 -4.07 -6.04 -17.20
C ALA A 53 -4.82 -6.33 -15.89
N GLU A 54 -4.81 -7.58 -15.44
CA GLU A 54 -5.39 -7.97 -14.15
C GLU A 54 -4.67 -7.29 -12.97
N SER A 55 -3.34 -7.22 -13.01
CA SER A 55 -2.54 -6.54 -12.01
C SER A 55 -2.79 -5.04 -11.99
N ALA A 56 -2.97 -4.42 -13.14
CA ALA A 56 -3.35 -3.02 -13.27
C ALA A 56 -4.76 -2.76 -12.69
N LEU A 57 -5.70 -3.69 -12.88
CA LEU A 57 -7.01 -3.62 -12.23
C LEU A 57 -6.88 -3.63 -10.71
N GLY A 58 -6.04 -4.50 -10.14
CA GLY A 58 -5.74 -4.52 -8.71
C GLY A 58 -5.14 -3.19 -8.21
N ALA A 59 -4.22 -2.61 -8.98
CA ALA A 59 -3.67 -1.29 -8.68
C ALA A 59 -4.75 -0.20 -8.67
N LEU A 60 -5.68 -0.22 -9.65
CA LEU A 60 -6.80 0.73 -9.72
C LEU A 60 -7.76 0.55 -8.54
N VAL A 61 -8.13 -0.69 -8.20
CA VAL A 61 -8.99 -1.01 -7.05
C VAL A 61 -8.41 -0.41 -5.77
N CYS A 62 -7.12 -0.59 -5.53
CA CYS A 62 -6.45 -0.08 -4.35
C CYS A 62 -6.24 1.45 -4.37
N ALA A 63 -5.88 2.02 -5.52
CA ALA A 63 -5.56 3.45 -5.61
C ALA A 63 -6.79 4.36 -5.63
N THR A 64 -7.94 3.89 -6.18
CA THR A 64 -9.11 4.73 -6.39
C THR A 64 -9.67 5.34 -5.09
N PRO A 65 -9.92 4.59 -4.01
CA PRO A 65 -10.43 5.18 -2.76
C PRO A 65 -9.47 6.21 -2.17
N LEU A 66 -8.17 5.92 -2.22
CA LEU A 66 -7.14 6.82 -1.72
C LEU A 66 -7.00 8.07 -2.59
N SER A 67 -7.20 7.95 -3.91
CA SER A 67 -7.24 9.10 -4.82
C SER A 67 -8.39 10.04 -4.50
N LEU A 68 -9.56 9.51 -4.16
CA LEU A 68 -10.70 10.32 -3.71
C LEU A 68 -10.40 11.02 -2.38
N ALA A 69 -9.75 10.33 -1.44
CA ALA A 69 -9.32 10.92 -0.17
C ALA A 69 -8.24 12.00 -0.39
N MET A 70 -7.31 11.77 -1.32
CA MET A 70 -6.30 12.75 -1.73
C MET A 70 -6.96 14.00 -2.35
N TRP A 71 -7.93 13.82 -3.23
CA TRP A 71 -8.65 14.95 -3.84
C TRP A 71 -9.35 15.82 -2.80
N ARG A 72 -9.82 15.22 -1.70
CA ARG A 72 -10.37 15.95 -0.55
C ARG A 72 -9.32 16.54 0.39
N GLY A 73 -8.04 16.34 0.11
CA GLY A 73 -6.94 16.85 0.94
C GLY A 73 -6.69 16.05 2.23
N TRP A 74 -7.24 14.82 2.34
CA TRP A 74 -7.08 14.00 3.54
C TRP A 74 -5.82 13.17 3.52
N MET A 75 -5.27 12.89 2.33
CA MET A 75 -4.10 12.02 2.14
C MET A 75 -3.11 12.61 1.15
N GLY A 76 -1.87 12.13 1.19
CA GLY A 76 -0.81 12.50 0.27
C GLY A 76 -0.83 11.70 -1.03
N ALA A 77 -0.33 12.30 -2.12
CA ALA A 77 -0.18 11.58 -3.40
C ALA A 77 0.79 10.38 -3.31
N GLY A 78 1.70 10.38 -2.33
CA GLY A 78 2.60 9.27 -2.06
C GLY A 78 1.88 8.01 -1.60
N ASP A 79 0.88 8.16 -0.72
CA ASP A 79 0.06 7.06 -0.21
C ASP A 79 -0.69 6.36 -1.35
N VAL A 80 -1.26 7.15 -2.28
CA VAL A 80 -1.95 6.63 -3.47
C VAL A 80 -1.03 5.79 -4.32
N LYS A 81 0.21 6.26 -4.58
CA LYS A 81 1.20 5.53 -5.37
C LYS A 81 1.64 4.26 -4.70
N LEU A 82 1.91 4.31 -3.39
CA LEU A 82 2.30 3.14 -2.62
C LEU A 82 1.18 2.09 -2.61
N MET A 83 -0.06 2.53 -2.49
CA MET A 83 -1.21 1.64 -2.55
C MET A 83 -1.44 1.04 -3.94
N ALA A 84 -1.13 1.79 -5.01
CA ALA A 84 -1.13 1.26 -6.37
C ALA A 84 -0.08 0.14 -6.55
N VAL A 85 1.13 0.30 -5.98
CA VAL A 85 2.15 -0.77 -5.98
C VAL A 85 1.64 -2.00 -5.22
N ALA A 86 1.07 -1.80 -4.03
CA ALA A 86 0.50 -2.89 -3.23
C ALA A 86 -0.61 -3.65 -4.00
N GLY A 87 -1.52 -2.92 -4.64
CA GLY A 87 -2.59 -3.50 -5.46
C GLY A 87 -2.08 -4.26 -6.68
N LEU A 88 -1.07 -3.73 -7.38
CA LEU A 88 -0.48 -4.38 -8.54
C LEU A 88 0.21 -5.70 -8.15
N VAL A 89 1.02 -5.68 -7.08
CA VAL A 89 1.73 -6.88 -6.60
C VAL A 89 0.76 -7.92 -6.06
N SER A 90 -0.27 -7.50 -5.32
CA SER A 90 -1.27 -8.42 -4.77
C SER A 90 -2.06 -9.13 -5.88
N ALA A 91 -2.47 -8.39 -6.92
CA ALA A 91 -3.14 -8.99 -8.08
C ALA A 91 -2.22 -9.93 -8.88
N THR A 92 -0.94 -9.57 -9.04
CA THR A 92 0.06 -10.46 -9.66
C THR A 92 0.24 -11.76 -8.89
N ALA A 93 0.14 -11.71 -7.54
CA ALA A 93 0.39 -12.86 -6.67
C ALA A 93 -0.83 -13.79 -6.54
N ALA A 94 -2.06 -13.24 -6.46
CA ALA A 94 -3.25 -13.98 -6.08
C ALA A 94 -4.55 -13.49 -6.76
N GLY A 95 -4.43 -12.74 -7.86
CA GLY A 95 -5.56 -12.19 -8.60
C GLY A 95 -6.08 -10.86 -8.03
N TRP A 96 -6.83 -10.13 -8.86
CA TRP A 96 -7.32 -8.79 -8.51
C TRP A 96 -8.25 -8.76 -7.29
N THR A 97 -8.95 -9.84 -7.00
CA THR A 97 -9.82 -9.96 -5.82
C THR A 97 -9.03 -9.91 -4.53
N PHE A 98 -7.79 -10.41 -4.52
CA PHE A 98 -6.91 -10.31 -3.37
C PHE A 98 -6.54 -8.85 -3.07
N SER A 99 -6.49 -7.98 -4.08
CA SER A 99 -6.28 -6.54 -3.89
C SER A 99 -7.39 -5.87 -3.06
N ILE A 100 -8.64 -6.41 -3.11
CA ILE A 100 -9.73 -5.95 -2.26
C ILE A 100 -9.44 -6.30 -0.79
N ILE A 101 -8.93 -7.50 -0.51
CA ILE A 101 -8.55 -7.90 0.85
C ILE A 101 -7.44 -6.97 1.37
N VAL A 102 -6.41 -6.74 0.57
CA VAL A 102 -5.33 -5.79 0.91
C VAL A 102 -5.88 -4.40 1.20
N LEU A 103 -6.80 -3.90 0.39
CA LEU A 103 -7.44 -2.60 0.61
C LEU A 103 -8.20 -2.54 1.94
N LEU A 104 -8.98 -3.59 2.25
CA LEU A 104 -9.74 -3.68 3.50
C LEU A 104 -8.82 -3.75 4.72
N ASP A 105 -7.78 -4.57 4.66
CA ASP A 105 -6.81 -4.71 5.76
C ASP A 105 -6.05 -3.39 6.00
N VAL A 106 -5.69 -2.68 4.93
CA VAL A 106 -5.11 -1.33 5.04
C VAL A 106 -6.11 -0.34 5.64
N ALA A 107 -7.38 -0.41 5.26
CA ALA A 107 -8.42 0.47 5.83
C ALA A 107 -8.62 0.21 7.32
N VAL A 108 -8.62 -1.05 7.76
CA VAL A 108 -8.69 -1.44 9.17
C VAL A 108 -7.45 -0.96 9.92
N ALA A 109 -6.24 -1.20 9.39
CA ALA A 109 -5.00 -0.74 10.00
C ALA A 109 -4.96 0.79 10.13
N GLY A 110 -5.37 1.51 9.09
CA GLY A 110 -5.46 2.98 9.08
C GLY A 110 -6.48 3.51 10.07
N GLY A 111 -7.64 2.89 10.17
CA GLY A 111 -8.67 3.23 11.14
C GLY A 111 -8.19 3.01 12.58
N ALA A 112 -7.56 1.87 12.86
CA ALA A 112 -6.97 1.56 14.17
C ALA A 112 -5.87 2.55 14.54
N GLN A 113 -4.97 2.86 13.60
CA GLN A 113 -3.91 3.84 13.79
C GLN A 113 -4.48 5.23 14.09
N ALA A 114 -5.48 5.69 13.33
CA ALA A 114 -6.12 6.99 13.56
C ALA A 114 -6.80 7.04 14.93
N ALA A 115 -7.50 5.98 15.33
CA ALA A 115 -8.12 5.88 16.65
C ALA A 115 -7.09 5.96 17.78
N LEU A 116 -5.98 5.23 17.68
CA LEU A 116 -4.89 5.28 18.67
C LEU A 116 -4.29 6.69 18.79
N TRP A 117 -4.08 7.37 17.66
CA TRP A 117 -3.57 8.75 17.66
C TRP A 117 -4.55 9.73 18.30
N LEU A 118 -5.86 9.60 18.05
CA LEU A 118 -6.88 10.44 18.67
C LEU A 118 -6.97 10.21 20.17
N LEU A 119 -6.92 8.95 20.62
CA LEU A 119 -6.93 8.59 22.04
C LEU A 119 -5.68 9.13 22.76
N ALA A 120 -4.50 8.96 22.15
CA ALA A 120 -3.26 9.47 22.69
C ALA A 120 -3.24 11.00 22.77
N ALA A 121 -3.76 11.71 21.77
CA ALA A 121 -3.87 13.17 21.77
C ALA A 121 -4.83 13.65 22.88
N LYS A 122 -5.97 12.97 23.05
CA LYS A 122 -6.94 13.25 24.13
C LYS A 122 -6.32 13.03 25.51
N ALA A 123 -5.63 11.90 25.72
CA ALA A 123 -4.98 11.58 27.00
C ALA A 123 -3.88 12.58 27.39
N ARG A 124 -3.13 13.08 26.39
CA ARG A 124 -2.03 14.03 26.62
C ARG A 124 -2.45 15.48 26.60
N ARG A 125 -3.75 15.81 26.47
CA ARG A 125 -4.29 17.17 26.31
C ARG A 125 -3.55 18.00 25.24
N ARG A 126 -2.99 17.33 24.22
CA ARG A 126 -2.28 17.98 23.11
C ARG A 126 -3.24 18.30 21.98
N GLN A 127 -2.90 19.33 21.19
CA GLN A 127 -3.63 19.64 19.96
C GLN A 127 -3.59 18.42 19.01
N ARG A 128 -4.70 18.21 18.28
CA ARG A 128 -4.80 17.13 17.29
C ARG A 128 -3.64 17.23 16.28
N PRO A 129 -2.93 16.16 15.99
CA PRO A 129 -1.88 16.19 15.00
C PRO A 129 -2.47 16.56 13.64
N LYS A 130 -1.80 17.45 12.90
CA LYS A 130 -2.24 17.93 11.58
C LYS A 130 -2.31 16.82 10.51
N SER A 131 -1.56 15.75 10.66
CA SER A 131 -1.57 14.57 9.78
C SER A 131 -1.09 13.33 10.53
N VAL A 132 -1.63 12.17 10.15
CA VAL A 132 -1.20 10.84 10.63
C VAL A 132 -0.36 10.20 9.53
N PRO A 133 0.80 9.57 9.84
CA PRO A 133 1.63 8.92 8.84
C PRO A 133 0.91 7.65 8.31
N TYR A 134 0.22 7.77 7.17
CA TYR A 134 -0.61 6.69 6.63
C TYR A 134 0.21 5.57 5.96
N GLY A 135 1.44 5.86 5.56
CA GLY A 135 2.36 4.86 5.00
C GLY A 135 2.63 3.67 5.92
N VAL A 136 2.59 3.89 7.25
CA VAL A 136 2.68 2.81 8.25
C VAL A 136 1.45 1.91 8.20
N ALA A 137 0.25 2.48 8.07
CA ALA A 137 -0.99 1.69 7.94
C ALA A 137 -0.99 0.85 6.66
N ILE A 138 -0.53 1.42 5.54
CA ILE A 138 -0.39 0.69 4.28
C ILE A 138 0.59 -0.48 4.45
N ALA A 139 1.72 -0.26 5.11
CA ALA A 139 2.73 -1.30 5.34
C ALA A 139 2.17 -2.44 6.21
N ILE A 140 1.53 -2.12 7.33
CA ILE A 140 0.97 -3.11 8.26
C ILE A 140 -0.18 -3.88 7.61
N GLY A 141 -1.16 -3.18 7.03
CA GLY A 141 -2.32 -3.82 6.42
C GLY A 141 -1.94 -4.71 5.23
N THR A 142 -1.04 -4.24 4.37
CA THR A 142 -0.53 -5.05 3.24
C THR A 142 0.24 -6.28 3.74
N ALA A 143 1.14 -6.13 4.73
CA ALA A 143 1.88 -7.24 5.29
C ALA A 143 0.93 -8.27 5.94
N TRP A 144 -0.08 -7.81 6.66
CA TRP A 144 -1.09 -8.68 7.28
C TRP A 144 -1.87 -9.47 6.23
N ALA A 145 -2.36 -8.83 5.16
CA ALA A 145 -3.05 -9.50 4.07
C ALA A 145 -2.20 -10.60 3.44
N PHE A 146 -0.93 -10.33 3.17
CA PHE A 146 -0.01 -11.32 2.60
C PHE A 146 0.31 -12.47 3.56
N LEU A 147 0.37 -12.23 4.85
CA LEU A 147 0.62 -13.29 5.84
C LEU A 147 -0.59 -14.19 6.08
N THR A 148 -1.80 -13.68 5.91
CA THR A 148 -3.04 -14.41 6.24
C THR A 148 -3.79 -14.93 5.03
N GLY A 149 -3.68 -14.30 3.88
CA GLY A 149 -4.55 -14.53 2.73
C GLY A 149 -3.87 -14.89 1.41
N ALA A 150 -2.58 -14.63 1.24
CA ALA A 150 -1.92 -14.97 -0.02
C ALA A 150 -1.46 -16.43 -0.04
N PRO A 151 -1.77 -17.19 -1.11
CA PRO A 151 -1.09 -18.45 -1.39
C PRO A 151 0.36 -18.14 -1.83
N LEU A 152 1.23 -17.82 -0.86
CA LEU A 152 2.60 -17.38 -1.15
C LEU A 152 3.51 -18.51 -1.63
N PHE A 153 3.01 -19.76 -1.70
CA PHE A 153 3.84 -20.94 -2.05
C PHE A 153 3.06 -21.98 -2.83
#